data_8b992ddd0964b6c8bf39607d286034de
#
_entry.id   8b992ddd0964b6c8bf39607d286034de
#
_cell.length_a   1.000
_cell.length_b   1.000
_cell.length_c   1.000
_cell.angle_alpha   90.00
_cell.angle_beta   90.00
_cell.angle_gamma   90.00
#
_symmetry.space_group_name_H-M   'P 1'
#
loop_
_entity.id
_entity.type
_entity.pdbx_description
1 polymer ?
#
loop_
_entity_poly.entity_id
_entity_poly.type
_entity_poly.pdbx_seq_one_letter_code
_entity_poly.pdbx_strand_id
1 'polypeptide(L)'
;MTPTILRRLLIAEIVTKYGFVINNKTCIGCHACTVACKSEHDIPIGVNRTHVKYIEKGSYPDSTREFSVHRCNHCEDSPCTTICPTTALFTRSDGIVDFDDERCIGVQVVHASLPL
;
A
#
# COMPACT_ATOMS: atom_id res chain seq x y z
N MET A 1 35.59 -26.50 14.75
CA MET A 1 34.27 -26.06 15.29
C MET A 1 34.05 -24.64 14.84
N THR A 2 33.15 -24.50 13.93
CA THR A 2 32.95 -23.27 13.16
C THR A 2 32.13 -22.25 13.91
N PRO A 3 32.61 -21.01 14.08
CA PRO A 3 31.87 -19.94 14.73
C PRO A 3 30.68 -19.43 13.92
N THR A 4 30.44 -20.04 12.77
CA THR A 4 29.41 -19.61 11.80
C THR A 4 27.97 -19.88 12.29
N ILE A 5 27.78 -20.90 13.12
CA ILE A 5 26.46 -21.25 13.64
C ILE A 5 26.07 -20.33 14.80
N LEU A 6 27.03 -19.96 15.63
CA LEU A 6 26.79 -19.04 16.76
C LEU A 6 26.49 -17.62 16.27
N ARG A 7 27.08 -17.23 15.14
CA ARG A 7 26.84 -15.92 14.52
C ARG A 7 25.45 -15.82 13.87
N ARG A 8 24.87 -16.94 13.45
CA ARG A 8 23.48 -17.01 12.96
C ARG A 8 22.43 -16.92 14.07
N LEU A 9 22.78 -17.28 15.29
CA LEU A 9 21.86 -17.21 16.45
C LEU A 9 21.85 -15.83 17.12
N LEU A 10 22.87 -15.00 16.86
CA LEU A 10 22.99 -13.66 17.48
C LEU A 10 22.50 -12.52 16.57
N ILE A 11 22.22 -12.79 15.31
CA ILE A 11 21.55 -11.87 14.41
C ILE A 11 20.17 -12.44 14.09
N ALA A 12 19.34 -12.53 15.12
CA ALA A 12 17.92 -12.34 14.90
C ALA A 12 17.80 -10.86 14.44
N GLU A 13 18.01 -10.62 13.16
CA GLU A 13 17.65 -9.36 12.57
C GLU A 13 16.20 -9.11 12.97
N ILE A 14 16.02 -8.12 13.79
CA ILE A 14 14.68 -7.63 14.11
C ILE A 14 14.19 -7.08 12.78
N VAL A 15 13.53 -7.94 12.00
CA VAL A 15 12.86 -7.53 10.78
C VAL A 15 11.72 -6.63 11.21
N THR A 16 12.00 -5.33 11.23
CA THR A 16 11.01 -4.33 11.56
C THR A 16 10.01 -4.29 10.41
N LYS A 17 8.78 -4.70 10.68
CA LYS A 17 7.67 -4.56 9.72
C LYS A 17 6.92 -3.28 10.05
N TYR A 18 6.83 -2.40 9.07
CA TYR A 18 6.07 -1.15 9.18
C TYR A 18 4.61 -1.38 8.80
N GLY A 19 3.72 -0.62 9.41
CA GLY A 19 2.30 -0.67 9.12
C GLY A 19 1.63 0.68 9.28
N PHE A 20 0.41 0.79 8.77
CA PHE A 20 -0.44 1.96 8.94
C PHE A 20 -1.66 1.60 9.76
N VAL A 21 -2.00 2.47 10.70
CA VAL A 21 -3.26 2.37 11.44
C VAL A 21 -4.20 3.46 10.94
N ILE A 22 -5.32 3.06 10.38
CA ILE A 22 -6.33 3.96 9.83
C ILE A 22 -7.64 3.76 10.59
N ASN A 23 -8.11 4.83 11.23
CA ASN A 23 -9.40 4.82 11.93
C ASN A 23 -10.47 5.47 11.03
N ASN A 24 -11.23 4.64 10.33
CA ASN A 24 -12.29 5.12 9.44
C ASN A 24 -13.47 5.76 10.18
N LYS A 25 -13.66 5.47 11.48
CA LYS A 25 -14.73 6.05 12.29
C LYS A 25 -14.53 7.53 12.57
N THR A 26 -13.28 7.96 12.66
CA THR A 26 -12.92 9.38 12.91
C THR A 26 -12.64 10.15 11.62
N CYS A 27 -12.65 9.47 10.48
CA CYS A 27 -12.42 10.10 9.19
C CYS A 27 -13.58 11.02 8.79
N ILE A 28 -13.27 12.23 8.37
CA ILE A 28 -14.25 13.23 7.90
C ILE A 28 -14.24 13.43 6.38
N GLY A 29 -13.42 12.67 5.65
CA GLY A 29 -13.32 12.76 4.20
C GLY A 29 -12.67 14.04 3.66
N CYS A 30 -11.80 14.68 4.41
CA CYS A 30 -11.19 15.96 4.02
C CYS A 30 -10.11 15.85 2.93
N HIS A 31 -9.70 14.65 2.53
CA HIS A 31 -8.63 14.37 1.55
C HIS A 31 -7.23 14.91 1.89
N ALA A 32 -7.00 15.34 3.12
CA ALA A 32 -5.68 15.82 3.54
C ALA A 32 -4.59 14.76 3.36
N CYS A 33 -4.90 13.49 3.64
CA CYS A 33 -4.00 12.36 3.42
C CYS A 33 -3.65 12.15 1.93
N THR A 34 -4.60 12.37 1.04
CA THR A 34 -4.39 12.29 -0.42
C THR A 34 -3.47 13.41 -0.89
N VAL A 35 -3.71 14.63 -0.46
CA VAL A 35 -2.90 15.81 -0.82
C VAL A 35 -1.50 15.71 -0.25
N ALA A 36 -1.36 15.29 1.00
CA ALA A 36 -0.06 15.10 1.64
C ALA A 36 0.79 14.04 0.90
N CYS A 37 0.17 12.93 0.51
CA CYS A 37 0.84 11.90 -0.27
C CYS A 37 1.29 12.40 -1.64
N LYS A 38 0.47 13.21 -2.31
CA LYS A 38 0.82 13.82 -3.59
C LYS A 38 1.98 14.81 -3.47
N SER A 39 1.97 15.64 -2.45
CA SER A 39 3.00 16.62 -2.19
C SER A 39 4.34 15.97 -1.84
N GLU A 40 4.34 14.92 -1.04
CA GLU A 40 5.54 14.21 -0.61
C GLU A 40 6.22 13.43 -1.75
N HIS A 41 5.44 12.87 -2.66
CA HIS A 41 5.92 11.97 -3.70
C HIS A 41 5.84 12.55 -5.13
N ASP A 42 5.56 13.83 -5.27
CA ASP A 42 5.44 14.52 -6.57
C ASP A 42 4.51 13.77 -7.57
N ILE A 43 3.37 13.30 -7.08
CA ILE A 43 2.45 12.51 -7.88
C ILE A 43 1.65 13.42 -8.81
N PRO A 44 1.61 13.14 -10.13
CA PRO A 44 0.91 13.97 -11.10
C PRO A 44 -0.61 14.00 -10.87
N ILE A 45 -1.25 15.01 -11.43
CA ILE A 45 -2.70 15.18 -11.39
C ILE A 45 -3.39 13.99 -12.06
N GLY A 46 -4.44 13.49 -11.43
CA GLY A 46 -5.21 12.34 -11.93
C GLY A 46 -4.73 10.99 -11.41
N VAL A 47 -3.57 10.92 -10.77
CA VAL A 47 -3.04 9.71 -10.13
C VAL A 47 -3.08 9.87 -8.61
N ASN A 48 -3.54 8.85 -7.91
CA ASN A 48 -3.62 8.85 -6.45
C ASN A 48 -3.03 7.54 -5.90
N ARG A 49 -2.11 7.63 -4.96
CA ARG A 49 -1.62 6.48 -4.18
C ARG A 49 -2.50 6.22 -2.96
N THR A 50 -3.04 7.29 -2.38
CA THR A 50 -3.98 7.25 -1.25
C THR A 50 -5.25 7.95 -1.68
N HIS A 51 -6.40 7.33 -1.45
CA HIS A 51 -7.70 7.93 -1.76
C HIS A 51 -8.74 7.58 -0.71
N VAL A 52 -9.76 8.40 -0.63
CA VAL A 52 -10.87 8.24 0.31
C VAL A 52 -12.13 7.97 -0.48
N LYS A 53 -12.78 6.85 -0.20
CA LYS A 53 -14.10 6.52 -0.76
C LYS A 53 -15.20 7.07 0.15
N TYR A 54 -16.22 7.63 -0.47
CA TYR A 54 -17.48 7.98 0.18
C TYR A 54 -18.47 6.85 -0.04
N ILE A 55 -19.02 6.33 1.04
CA ILE A 55 -19.98 5.24 1.02
C ILE A 55 -21.29 5.76 1.62
N GLU A 56 -22.32 5.89 0.81
CA GLU A 56 -23.65 6.28 1.26
C GLU A 56 -24.50 5.04 1.44
N LYS A 57 -25.14 4.94 2.60
CA LYS A 57 -26.03 3.84 2.96
C LYS A 57 -27.38 4.40 3.37
N GLY A 58 -28.45 3.68 2.99
CA GLY A 58 -29.82 4.05 3.31
C GLY A 58 -30.48 4.85 2.19
N SER A 59 -31.69 5.36 2.50
CA SER A 59 -32.46 6.23 1.61
C SER A 59 -32.93 7.46 2.37
N TYR A 60 -33.13 8.55 1.66
CA TYR A 60 -33.66 9.77 2.25
C TYR A 60 -35.01 9.50 2.97
N PRO A 61 -35.22 10.01 4.21
CA PRO A 61 -34.35 10.88 5.00
C PRO A 61 -33.29 10.18 5.87
N ASP A 62 -33.30 8.85 5.95
CA ASP A 62 -32.41 8.08 6.85
C ASP A 62 -31.16 7.60 6.11
N SER A 63 -30.40 8.52 5.55
CA SER A 63 -29.12 8.22 4.88
C SER A 63 -27.93 8.50 5.78
N THR A 64 -26.95 7.59 5.77
CA THR A 64 -25.67 7.74 6.47
C THR A 64 -24.52 7.72 5.48
N ARG A 65 -23.49 8.51 5.75
CA ARG A 65 -22.26 8.55 4.95
C ARG A 65 -21.09 8.05 5.77
N GLU A 66 -20.38 7.09 5.23
CA GLU A 66 -19.13 6.57 5.80
C GLU A 66 -17.96 6.88 4.88
N PHE A 67 -16.79 6.99 5.47
CA PHE A 67 -15.55 7.23 4.74
C PHE A 67 -14.61 6.04 4.90
N SER A 68 -13.96 5.65 3.82
CA SER A 68 -12.99 4.57 3.83
C SER A 68 -11.70 5.02 3.13
N VAL A 69 -10.62 5.03 3.86
CA VAL A 69 -9.29 5.39 3.33
C VAL A 69 -8.65 4.14 2.74
N HIS A 70 -8.26 4.24 1.49
CA HIS A 70 -7.63 3.16 0.73
C HIS A 70 -6.21 3.54 0.34
N ARG A 71 -5.31 2.59 0.51
CA ARG A 71 -3.92 2.64 0.07
C ARG A 71 -3.39 1.23 -0.12
N CYS A 72 -2.17 1.10 -0.63
CA CYS A 72 -1.51 -0.20 -0.76
C CYS A 72 -1.43 -0.91 0.60
N ASN A 73 -1.86 -2.16 0.65
CA ASN A 73 -1.85 -2.98 1.87
C ASN A 73 -0.49 -3.63 2.14
N HIS A 74 0.48 -3.51 1.25
CA HIS A 74 1.78 -4.18 1.35
C HIS A 74 1.64 -5.65 1.74
N CYS A 75 0.88 -6.40 0.91
CA CYS A 75 0.56 -7.79 1.16
C CYS A 75 1.82 -8.65 1.33
N GLU A 76 1.79 -9.60 2.24
CA GLU A 76 2.90 -10.52 2.47
C GLU A 76 3.12 -11.42 1.25
N ASP A 77 2.02 -11.94 0.70
CA ASP A 77 2.00 -12.67 -0.57
C ASP A 77 1.32 -11.80 -1.63
N SER A 78 2.09 -10.88 -2.21
CA SER A 78 1.55 -9.85 -3.07
C SER A 78 1.33 -10.35 -4.50
N PRO A 79 0.09 -10.45 -4.99
CA PRO A 79 -0.19 -10.88 -6.36
C PRO A 79 0.33 -9.89 -7.41
N CYS A 80 0.42 -8.61 -7.06
CA CYS A 80 0.94 -7.58 -7.96
C CYS A 80 2.42 -7.78 -8.30
N THR A 81 3.25 -8.25 -7.37
CA THR A 81 4.66 -8.55 -7.62
C THR A 81 4.83 -9.79 -8.49
N THR A 82 3.94 -10.77 -8.33
CA THR A 82 3.97 -12.02 -9.09
C THR A 82 3.58 -11.81 -10.56
N ILE A 83 2.58 -10.97 -10.81
CA ILE A 83 2.05 -10.75 -12.17
C ILE A 83 2.85 -9.73 -12.97
N CYS A 84 3.67 -8.91 -12.32
CA CYS A 84 4.43 -7.86 -12.99
C CYS A 84 5.49 -8.47 -13.93
N PRO A 85 5.40 -8.26 -15.27
CA PRO A 85 6.29 -8.92 -16.23
C PRO A 85 7.74 -8.39 -16.18
N THR A 86 7.93 -7.15 -15.75
CA THR A 86 9.24 -6.49 -15.69
C THR A 86 9.88 -6.50 -14.31
N THR A 87 9.21 -7.13 -13.32
CA THR A 87 9.63 -7.07 -11.91
C THR A 87 9.82 -5.64 -11.36
N ALA A 88 9.08 -4.69 -11.93
CA ALA A 88 9.05 -3.31 -11.46
C ALA A 88 8.43 -3.19 -10.06
N LEU A 89 7.51 -4.10 -9.72
CA LEU A 89 6.97 -4.27 -8.37
C LEU A 89 7.72 -5.40 -7.68
N PHE A 90 8.25 -5.12 -6.51
CA PHE A 90 9.01 -6.10 -5.74
C PHE A 90 8.77 -5.92 -4.24
N THR A 91 8.99 -6.98 -3.48
CA THR A 91 8.88 -6.95 -2.03
C THR A 91 10.29 -6.78 -1.43
N ARG A 92 10.46 -5.76 -0.62
CA ARG A 92 11.71 -5.50 0.10
C ARG A 92 11.87 -6.47 1.29
N SER A 93 13.07 -6.57 1.82
CA SER A 93 13.37 -7.41 2.99
C SER A 93 12.59 -7.01 4.26
N ASP A 94 12.17 -5.76 4.37
CA ASP A 94 11.34 -5.23 5.45
C ASP A 94 9.82 -5.47 5.27
N GLY A 95 9.42 -6.18 4.21
CA GLY A 95 8.03 -6.50 3.89
C GLY A 95 7.28 -5.41 3.14
N ILE A 96 7.92 -4.32 2.78
CA ILE A 96 7.33 -3.26 1.97
C ILE A 96 7.32 -3.67 0.50
N VAL A 97 6.16 -3.55 -0.14
CA VAL A 97 6.05 -3.67 -1.60
C VAL A 97 6.43 -2.33 -2.22
N ASP A 98 7.53 -2.31 -2.94
CA ASP A 98 8.10 -1.13 -3.55
C ASP A 98 7.97 -1.17 -5.07
N PHE A 99 8.24 -0.06 -5.72
CA PHE A 99 8.01 0.16 -7.13
C PHE A 99 9.21 0.88 -7.75
N ASP A 100 9.67 0.36 -8.88
CA ASP A 100 10.75 0.92 -9.70
C ASP A 100 10.12 1.44 -11.01
N ASP A 101 10.05 2.74 -11.17
CA ASP A 101 9.44 3.41 -12.33
C ASP A 101 10.30 3.28 -13.60
N GLU A 102 11.60 3.12 -13.49
CA GLU A 102 12.49 2.91 -14.65
C GLU A 102 12.25 1.56 -15.34
N ARG A 103 11.84 0.55 -14.57
CA ARG A 103 11.50 -0.77 -15.09
C ARG A 103 10.07 -0.91 -15.56
N CYS A 104 9.21 0.02 -15.19
CA CYS A 104 7.79 -0.04 -15.50
C CYS A 104 7.53 0.27 -16.98
N ILE A 105 6.85 -0.65 -17.67
CA ILE A 105 6.43 -0.47 -19.07
C ILE A 105 4.96 -0.05 -19.22
N GLY A 106 4.26 0.20 -18.11
CA GLY A 106 2.88 0.67 -18.11
C GLY A 106 1.84 -0.38 -18.43
N VAL A 107 2.15 -1.66 -18.27
CA VAL A 107 1.17 -2.75 -18.45
C VAL A 107 0.19 -2.76 -17.27
N GLN A 108 -1.06 -2.44 -17.52
CA GLN A 108 -2.10 -2.31 -16.48
C GLN A 108 -2.63 -3.66 -15.94
N VAL A 109 -2.02 -4.77 -16.29
CA VAL A 109 -2.41 -6.13 -15.83
C VAL A 109 -2.39 -6.25 -14.31
N VAL A 110 -1.50 -5.51 -13.67
CA VAL A 110 -1.39 -5.44 -12.20
C VAL A 110 -2.71 -5.02 -11.55
N HIS A 111 -3.47 -4.10 -12.16
CA HIS A 111 -4.76 -3.65 -11.63
C HIS A 111 -5.78 -4.78 -11.52
N ALA A 112 -5.76 -5.75 -12.42
CA ALA A 112 -6.67 -6.90 -12.40
C ALA A 112 -6.37 -7.86 -11.24
N SER A 113 -5.16 -7.84 -10.70
CA SER A 113 -4.74 -8.71 -9.58
C SER A 113 -4.96 -8.09 -8.20
N LEU A 114 -5.27 -6.80 -8.13
CA LEU A 114 -5.46 -6.10 -6.86
C LEU A 114 -6.82 -6.43 -6.25
N PRO A 115 -6.88 -6.72 -4.96
CA PRO A 115 -8.12 -6.92 -4.22
C PRO A 115 -8.79 -5.56 -3.91
N LEU A 116 -9.48 -5.00 -4.88
CA LEU A 116 -10.18 -3.72 -4.76
C LEU A 116 -11.66 -3.90 -4.47
#